data_88b03c175c8007a8ee06eb52ece997d4
#
_entry.id   88b03c175c8007a8ee06eb52ece997d4
#
_cell.length_a   1.000
_cell.length_b   1.000
_cell.length_c   1.000
_cell.angle_alpha   90.00
_cell.angle_beta   90.00
_cell.angle_gamma   90.00
#
_symmetry.space_group_name_H-M   'P 1'
#
loop_
_entity.id
_entity.type
_entity.pdbx_description
1 polymer ?
#
loop_
_entity_poly.entity_id
_entity_poly.type
_entity_poly.pdbx_seq_one_letter_code
_entity_poly.pdbx_strand_id
1 'polypeptide(L)'
;DIHFSHSTNGVATLHTQILKESELAGFYHLYPEKFNNKTNGITFRRWLLKCNPTLTSEIESLIGSGFKKDASELKKLLAYTDDVDVLKKISEIKEQNKQALATWLERKQGVKINTDAMFTIQSKRLHEYKRQQLNLLFLIHQYLEIKAGHIPSVPLVSIFGAKAAPAYIIAKDIIHGLLTLSQVIENDPEVSKWMQLVFVENYNVSAAEMMIPACDLSEQISLASKEASGTGNMKFMLNGALTLGTMDGANVEISEAVGNDNIYIFGQSSKQVIHRYAAGDYCSRDWYEADPNLHRAIDFLTGKEMLSFGDEEHLKRLQNELIGKDWFQTLPDFNAYVVRKQQAIADYAADQENWSRRTLINIAEAGFFSSDRTIAEYDNDIWHLGK
;
A
#
# COMPACT_ATOMS: atom_id res chain seq x y z
N ASP A 1 17.95 22.93 15.59
CA ASP A 1 17.95 21.71 16.42
C ASP A 1 19.17 20.82 16.14
N ILE A 2 19.51 20.50 14.85
CA ILE A 2 20.60 19.58 14.48
C ILE A 2 21.96 20.01 15.08
N HIS A 3 22.28 21.29 15.10
CA HIS A 3 23.54 21.81 15.69
C HIS A 3 23.69 21.40 17.16
N PHE A 4 22.61 21.47 17.94
CA PHE A 4 22.62 21.21 19.39
C PHE A 4 22.30 19.77 19.77
N SER A 5 21.79 18.94 18.83
CA SER A 5 21.57 17.52 19.07
C SER A 5 22.86 16.72 18.88
N HIS A 6 22.95 15.55 19.49
CA HIS A 6 24.08 14.63 19.28
C HIS A 6 23.79 13.57 18.21
N SER A 7 22.53 13.38 17.83
CA SER A 7 22.13 12.42 16.80
C SER A 7 20.94 12.92 15.99
N THR A 8 20.96 12.60 14.69
CA THR A 8 19.89 12.86 13.71
C THR A 8 19.71 11.60 12.90
N ASN A 9 18.50 11.03 12.90
CA ASN A 9 18.26 9.81 12.14
C ASN A 9 17.14 9.94 11.11
N GLY A 10 17.32 9.27 9.98
CA GLY A 10 16.23 8.89 9.10
C GLY A 10 15.49 7.66 9.62
N VAL A 11 14.34 7.35 9.03
CA VAL A 11 13.43 6.29 9.50
C VAL A 11 13.25 5.15 8.49
N ALA A 12 14.02 5.16 7.42
CA ALA A 12 14.27 4.11 6.44
C ALA A 12 15.58 4.43 5.71
N THR A 13 16.24 3.44 5.12
CA THR A 13 17.55 3.59 4.48
C THR A 13 17.52 4.65 3.38
N LEU A 14 16.57 4.56 2.45
CA LEU A 14 16.40 5.53 1.37
C LEU A 14 16.13 6.95 1.91
N HIS A 15 15.25 7.08 2.90
CA HIS A 15 14.96 8.37 3.52
C HIS A 15 16.20 8.99 4.16
N THR A 16 16.97 8.19 4.88
CA THR A 16 18.24 8.63 5.48
C THR A 16 19.22 9.14 4.43
N GLN A 17 19.30 8.46 3.28
CA GLN A 17 20.15 8.88 2.18
C GLN A 17 19.69 10.21 1.56
N ILE A 18 18.39 10.38 1.34
CA ILE A 18 17.80 11.64 0.86
C ILE A 18 18.09 12.79 1.83
N LEU A 19 17.97 12.56 3.14
CA LEU A 19 18.34 13.56 4.15
C LEU A 19 19.80 13.98 4.02
N LYS A 20 20.74 13.04 3.84
CA LYS A 20 22.19 13.30 3.71
C LYS A 20 22.55 13.99 2.40
N GLU A 21 21.94 13.60 1.29
CA GLU A 21 22.35 14.04 -0.04
C GLU A 21 21.56 15.25 -0.56
N SER A 22 20.36 15.51 -0.04
CA SER A 22 19.46 16.55 -0.52
C SER A 22 18.95 17.44 0.61
N GLU A 23 17.99 17.00 1.39
CA GLU A 23 17.19 17.84 2.29
C GLU A 23 18.02 18.51 3.41
N LEU A 24 19.01 17.80 3.95
CA LEU A 24 19.87 18.25 5.03
C LEU A 24 21.37 18.18 4.66
N ALA A 25 21.68 18.19 3.36
CA ALA A 25 23.05 18.04 2.85
C ALA A 25 24.06 19.02 3.49
N GLY A 26 23.68 20.28 3.70
CA GLY A 26 24.52 21.26 4.37
C GLY A 26 24.84 20.90 5.82
N PHE A 27 23.87 20.38 6.55
CA PHE A 27 24.09 19.89 7.93
C PHE A 27 24.90 18.60 7.96
N TYR A 28 24.64 17.69 7.00
CA TYR A 28 25.43 16.46 6.87
C TYR A 28 26.90 16.75 6.57
N HIS A 29 27.17 17.74 5.72
CA HIS A 29 28.54 18.16 5.44
C HIS A 29 29.29 18.69 6.69
N LEU A 30 28.56 19.39 7.60
CA LEU A 30 29.14 19.94 8.83
C LEU A 30 29.25 18.91 9.96
N TYR A 31 28.33 17.95 10.03
CA TYR A 31 28.20 17.00 11.13
C TYR A 31 27.87 15.57 10.65
N PRO A 32 28.72 14.96 9.79
CA PRO A 32 28.42 13.67 9.17
C PRO A 32 28.22 12.55 10.20
N GLU A 33 28.93 12.63 11.34
CA GLU A 33 28.87 11.65 12.43
C GLU A 33 27.52 11.62 13.16
N LYS A 34 26.72 12.67 13.08
CA LYS A 34 25.40 12.72 13.71
C LYS A 34 24.33 11.95 12.95
N PHE A 35 24.53 11.72 11.64
CA PHE A 35 23.52 11.16 10.77
C PHE A 35 23.58 9.64 10.73
N ASN A 36 22.48 8.99 11.11
CA ASN A 36 22.34 7.55 11.06
C ASN A 36 20.94 7.13 10.61
N ASN A 37 20.74 5.83 10.41
CA ASN A 37 19.42 5.26 10.07
C ASN A 37 18.88 4.42 11.21
N LYS A 38 17.59 4.58 11.51
CA LYS A 38 16.81 3.69 12.37
C LYS A 38 15.51 3.37 11.66
N THR A 39 15.54 2.32 10.83
CA THR A 39 14.33 1.89 10.10
C THR A 39 13.20 1.62 11.10
N ASN A 40 12.04 2.23 10.87
CA ASN A 40 10.88 2.07 11.70
C ASN A 40 10.51 0.60 11.91
N GLY A 41 9.85 0.33 13.00
CA GLY A 41 9.25 -0.96 13.32
C GLY A 41 7.81 -0.83 13.81
N ILE A 42 7.17 -1.97 13.93
CA ILE A 42 5.79 -2.11 14.39
C ILE A 42 5.72 -3.07 15.58
N THR A 43 4.76 -2.86 16.47
CA THR A 43 4.55 -3.79 17.59
C THR A 43 3.80 -5.04 17.11
N PHE A 44 4.46 -6.21 17.18
CA PHE A 44 3.88 -7.50 16.82
C PHE A 44 2.76 -7.90 17.80
N ARG A 45 2.80 -7.45 19.04
CA ARG A 45 1.75 -7.68 20.04
C ARG A 45 0.37 -7.22 19.54
N ARG A 46 0.30 -6.07 18.85
CA ARG A 46 -0.94 -5.60 18.21
C ARG A 46 -1.15 -6.18 16.82
N TRP A 47 -0.12 -6.04 15.96
CA TRP A 47 -0.27 -6.21 14.51
C TRP A 47 -0.12 -7.66 14.03
N LEU A 48 0.10 -8.60 14.96
CA LEU A 48 0.02 -10.04 14.73
C LEU A 48 -0.78 -10.72 15.85
N LEU A 49 -0.25 -10.71 17.08
CA LEU A 49 -0.80 -11.53 18.18
C LEU A 49 -2.25 -11.18 18.50
N LYS A 50 -2.62 -9.90 18.50
CA LYS A 50 -3.97 -9.44 18.78
C LYS A 50 -4.89 -9.49 17.55
N CYS A 51 -4.45 -8.92 16.41
CA CYS A 51 -5.34 -8.72 15.26
C CYS A 51 -5.48 -9.98 14.37
N ASN A 52 -4.56 -10.96 14.47
CA ASN A 52 -4.60 -12.21 13.70
C ASN A 52 -4.24 -13.42 14.57
N PRO A 53 -5.10 -13.76 15.56
CA PRO A 53 -4.82 -14.85 16.50
C PRO A 53 -4.74 -16.22 15.83
N THR A 54 -5.48 -16.44 14.75
CA THR A 54 -5.43 -17.70 13.99
C THR A 54 -4.07 -17.89 13.32
N LEU A 55 -3.56 -16.85 12.65
CA LEU A 55 -2.20 -16.88 12.07
C LEU A 55 -1.15 -17.03 13.17
N THR A 56 -1.31 -16.34 14.30
CA THR A 56 -0.41 -16.47 15.46
C THR A 56 -0.32 -17.92 15.95
N SER A 57 -1.47 -18.59 16.07
CA SER A 57 -1.51 -19.99 16.53
C SER A 57 -0.87 -20.93 15.52
N GLU A 58 -1.06 -20.69 14.23
CA GLU A 58 -0.42 -21.48 13.18
C GLU A 58 1.10 -21.32 13.21
N ILE A 59 1.60 -20.08 13.29
CA ILE A 59 3.04 -19.82 13.41
C ILE A 59 3.61 -20.53 14.67
N GLU A 60 2.90 -20.46 15.79
CA GLU A 60 3.32 -21.10 17.05
C GLU A 60 3.37 -22.62 16.93
N SER A 61 2.45 -23.24 16.18
CA SER A 61 2.45 -24.67 15.91
C SER A 61 3.64 -25.15 15.09
N LEU A 62 4.09 -24.30 14.14
CA LEU A 62 5.19 -24.61 13.22
C LEU A 62 6.58 -24.38 13.81
N ILE A 63 6.77 -23.25 14.52
CA ILE A 63 8.11 -22.80 14.97
C ILE A 63 8.23 -22.57 16.48
N GLY A 64 7.17 -22.84 17.24
CA GLY A 64 7.14 -22.59 18.70
C GLY A 64 6.87 -21.11 19.02
N SER A 65 6.82 -20.79 20.31
CA SER A 65 6.43 -19.45 20.79
C SER A 65 7.56 -18.40 20.84
N GLY A 66 8.78 -18.77 20.47
CA GLY A 66 9.97 -17.91 20.58
C GLY A 66 9.85 -16.59 19.80
N PHE A 67 9.21 -16.60 18.64
CA PHE A 67 8.99 -15.42 17.80
C PHE A 67 8.20 -14.29 18.52
N LYS A 68 7.47 -14.59 19.56
CA LYS A 68 6.74 -13.60 20.39
C LYS A 68 7.69 -12.70 21.18
N LYS A 69 8.92 -13.18 21.43
CA LYS A 69 9.99 -12.45 22.12
C LYS A 69 11.10 -11.99 21.17
N ASP A 70 11.45 -12.83 20.22
CA ASP A 70 12.44 -12.57 19.18
C ASP A 70 11.81 -12.74 17.79
N ALA A 71 11.42 -11.63 17.20
CA ALA A 71 10.76 -11.60 15.89
C ALA A 71 11.62 -12.20 14.75
N SER A 72 12.94 -12.28 14.92
CA SER A 72 13.85 -12.89 13.93
C SER A 72 13.59 -14.38 13.73
N GLU A 73 12.98 -15.04 14.70
CA GLU A 73 12.60 -16.45 14.62
C GLU A 73 11.53 -16.73 13.55
N LEU A 74 10.80 -15.71 13.09
CA LEU A 74 9.85 -15.89 11.97
C LEU A 74 10.54 -16.46 10.72
N LYS A 75 11.84 -16.22 10.51
CA LYS A 75 12.61 -16.83 9.40
C LYS A 75 12.56 -18.36 9.37
N LYS A 76 12.31 -19.02 10.50
CA LYS A 76 12.15 -20.47 10.56
C LYS A 76 10.98 -20.96 9.70
N LEU A 77 9.99 -20.08 9.40
CA LEU A 77 8.87 -20.39 8.51
C LEU A 77 9.30 -20.68 7.07
N LEU A 78 10.48 -20.21 6.64
CA LEU A 78 11.02 -20.51 5.30
C LEU A 78 11.22 -22.02 5.05
N ALA A 79 11.37 -22.83 6.11
CA ALA A 79 11.44 -24.28 5.99
C ALA A 79 10.13 -24.93 5.52
N TYR A 80 9.02 -24.21 5.55
CA TYR A 80 7.66 -24.70 5.22
C TYR A 80 7.12 -24.14 3.90
N THR A 81 7.93 -23.44 3.13
CA THR A 81 7.49 -22.78 1.87
C THR A 81 7.06 -23.76 0.77
N ASP A 82 7.47 -25.02 0.87
CA ASP A 82 7.08 -26.10 -0.06
C ASP A 82 6.15 -27.14 0.60
N ASP A 83 5.71 -26.90 1.83
CA ASP A 83 4.77 -27.77 2.54
C ASP A 83 3.33 -27.41 2.14
N VAL A 84 2.71 -28.27 1.32
CA VAL A 84 1.38 -28.05 0.75
C VAL A 84 0.29 -27.89 1.84
N ASP A 85 0.40 -28.64 2.94
CA ASP A 85 -0.58 -28.57 4.03
C ASP A 85 -0.48 -27.21 4.77
N VAL A 86 0.75 -26.73 4.97
CA VAL A 86 0.99 -25.41 5.55
C VAL A 86 0.48 -24.31 4.62
N LEU A 87 0.79 -24.38 3.31
CA LEU A 87 0.33 -23.40 2.32
C LEU A 87 -1.18 -23.33 2.24
N LYS A 88 -1.85 -24.50 2.26
CA LYS A 88 -3.31 -24.58 2.32
C LYS A 88 -3.85 -23.94 3.60
N LYS A 89 -3.20 -24.18 4.74
CA LYS A 89 -3.61 -23.59 6.02
C LYS A 89 -3.48 -22.07 6.02
N ILE A 90 -2.43 -21.53 5.41
CA ILE A 90 -2.25 -20.06 5.23
C ILE A 90 -3.39 -19.48 4.39
N SER A 91 -3.78 -20.15 3.29
CA SER A 91 -4.95 -19.75 2.47
C SER A 91 -6.24 -19.73 3.28
N GLU A 92 -6.54 -20.82 4.01
CA GLU A 92 -7.73 -20.93 4.86
C GLU A 92 -7.81 -19.80 5.92
N ILE A 93 -6.68 -19.44 6.53
CA ILE A 93 -6.60 -18.35 7.49
C ILE A 93 -6.91 -17.00 6.80
N LYS A 94 -6.44 -16.81 5.58
CA LYS A 94 -6.74 -15.62 4.79
C LYS A 94 -8.23 -15.50 4.48
N GLU A 95 -8.85 -16.59 4.05
CA GLU A 95 -10.29 -16.65 3.78
C GLU A 95 -11.12 -16.32 5.04
N GLN A 96 -10.75 -16.87 6.20
CA GLN A 96 -11.39 -16.56 7.49
C GLN A 96 -11.30 -15.07 7.81
N ASN A 97 -10.15 -14.44 7.58
CA ASN A 97 -9.97 -13.02 7.81
C ASN A 97 -10.80 -12.16 6.83
N LYS A 98 -10.90 -12.56 5.56
CA LYS A 98 -11.79 -11.91 4.57
C LYS A 98 -13.25 -11.98 5.01
N GLN A 99 -13.71 -13.14 5.46
CA GLN A 99 -15.06 -13.33 5.96
C GLN A 99 -15.34 -12.48 7.21
N ALA A 100 -14.37 -12.39 8.12
CA ALA A 100 -14.48 -11.55 9.30
C ALA A 100 -14.58 -10.05 8.93
N LEU A 101 -13.78 -9.58 7.97
CA LEU A 101 -13.87 -8.22 7.46
C LEU A 101 -15.22 -7.96 6.77
N ALA A 102 -15.70 -8.88 5.94
CA ALA A 102 -16.99 -8.77 5.26
C ALA A 102 -18.14 -8.62 6.28
N THR A 103 -18.18 -9.47 7.30
CA THR A 103 -19.15 -9.40 8.39
C THR A 103 -19.05 -8.07 9.16
N TRP A 104 -17.84 -7.58 9.39
CA TRP A 104 -17.61 -6.31 10.08
C TRP A 104 -18.11 -5.12 9.24
N LEU A 105 -17.84 -5.09 7.92
CA LEU A 105 -18.31 -4.06 6.99
C LEU A 105 -19.84 -4.05 6.88
N GLU A 106 -20.47 -5.21 6.75
CA GLU A 106 -21.93 -5.32 6.69
C GLU A 106 -22.57 -4.76 7.96
N ARG A 107 -22.04 -5.10 9.13
CA ARG A 107 -22.54 -4.58 10.42
C ARG A 107 -22.30 -3.08 10.59
N LYS A 108 -21.16 -2.56 10.11
CA LYS A 108 -20.74 -1.17 10.33
C LYS A 108 -21.33 -0.19 9.34
N GLN A 109 -21.44 -0.58 8.08
CA GLN A 109 -21.79 0.31 6.96
C GLN A 109 -22.91 -0.24 6.08
N GLY A 110 -23.42 -1.44 6.35
CA GLY A 110 -24.41 -2.11 5.49
C GLY A 110 -23.84 -2.62 4.16
N VAL A 111 -22.52 -2.59 3.98
CA VAL A 111 -21.85 -2.96 2.73
C VAL A 111 -21.56 -4.46 2.71
N LYS A 112 -22.04 -5.13 1.68
CA LYS A 112 -21.74 -6.56 1.41
C LYS A 112 -20.65 -6.65 0.36
N ILE A 113 -19.63 -7.45 0.64
CA ILE A 113 -18.51 -7.68 -0.29
C ILE A 113 -18.37 -9.17 -0.63
N ASN A 114 -17.88 -9.43 -1.84
CA ASN A 114 -17.57 -10.77 -2.32
C ASN A 114 -16.27 -11.28 -1.69
N THR A 115 -16.32 -12.27 -0.82
CA THR A 115 -15.15 -12.84 -0.15
C THR A 115 -14.30 -13.75 -1.03
N ASP A 116 -14.84 -14.23 -2.17
CA ASP A 116 -14.08 -15.01 -3.15
C ASP A 116 -13.20 -14.14 -4.05
N ALA A 117 -13.37 -12.82 -3.97
CA ALA A 117 -12.58 -11.85 -4.74
C ALA A 117 -11.18 -11.68 -4.17
N MET A 118 -10.24 -11.21 -4.98
CA MET A 118 -8.97 -10.69 -4.49
C MET A 118 -9.18 -9.35 -3.77
N PHE A 119 -8.67 -9.23 -2.53
CA PHE A 119 -8.76 -8.00 -1.75
C PHE A 119 -7.51 -7.14 -1.92
N THR A 120 -7.65 -5.98 -2.56
CA THR A 120 -6.60 -4.95 -2.61
C THR A 120 -6.93 -3.84 -1.62
N ILE A 121 -5.97 -3.46 -0.79
CA ILE A 121 -6.23 -2.49 0.28
C ILE A 121 -5.23 -1.34 0.25
N GLN A 122 -5.76 -0.10 0.17
CA GLN A 122 -5.01 1.13 0.34
C GLN A 122 -5.50 1.87 1.59
N SER A 123 -4.89 1.60 2.74
CA SER A 123 -5.25 2.23 4.01
C SER A 123 -4.15 3.19 4.49
N LYS A 124 -4.30 4.46 4.15
CA LYS A 124 -3.35 5.55 4.43
C LYS A 124 -4.10 6.87 4.62
N ARG A 125 -3.56 7.82 5.39
CA ARG A 125 -4.04 9.22 5.34
C ARG A 125 -4.11 9.66 3.90
N LEU A 126 -5.17 10.37 3.53
CA LEU A 126 -5.27 10.87 2.17
C LEU A 126 -4.34 12.07 1.99
N HIS A 127 -3.44 11.92 1.05
CA HIS A 127 -2.53 12.95 0.59
C HIS A 127 -2.09 12.63 -0.84
N GLU A 128 -2.01 13.64 -1.70
CA GLU A 128 -1.69 13.44 -3.13
C GLU A 128 -0.42 12.63 -3.35
N TYR A 129 0.65 12.79 -2.52
CA TYR A 129 1.88 12.02 -2.69
C TYR A 129 1.71 10.51 -2.44
N LYS A 130 0.66 10.10 -1.69
CA LYS A 130 0.31 8.69 -1.47
C LYS A 130 -0.48 8.07 -2.63
N ARG A 131 -0.88 8.92 -3.55
CA ARG A 131 -1.43 8.64 -4.86
C ARG A 131 -2.68 7.76 -4.87
N GLN A 132 -3.61 7.99 -3.94
CA GLN A 132 -4.94 7.36 -4.02
C GLN A 132 -5.64 7.69 -5.35
N GLN A 133 -5.36 8.85 -5.94
CA GLN A 133 -5.81 9.23 -7.29
C GLN A 133 -5.25 8.30 -8.39
N LEU A 134 -4.04 7.76 -8.24
CA LEU A 134 -3.49 6.77 -9.19
C LEU A 134 -4.31 5.47 -9.15
N ASN A 135 -4.67 5.03 -7.94
CA ASN A 135 -5.53 3.86 -7.76
C ASN A 135 -6.97 4.13 -8.27
N LEU A 136 -7.51 5.33 -8.06
CA LEU A 136 -8.78 5.75 -8.64
C LEU A 136 -8.76 5.65 -10.17
N LEU A 137 -7.72 6.16 -10.82
CA LEU A 137 -7.56 6.08 -12.28
C LEU A 137 -7.45 4.63 -12.77
N PHE A 138 -6.75 3.76 -12.03
CA PHE A 138 -6.73 2.33 -12.34
C PHE A 138 -8.13 1.71 -12.25
N LEU A 139 -8.90 2.03 -11.22
CA LEU A 139 -10.25 1.48 -11.05
C LEU A 139 -11.21 1.96 -12.14
N ILE A 140 -11.09 3.21 -12.57
CA ILE A 140 -11.82 3.73 -13.74
C ILE A 140 -11.38 2.98 -15.01
N HIS A 141 -10.08 2.81 -15.24
CA HIS A 141 -9.57 2.04 -16.36
C HIS A 141 -10.13 0.61 -16.35
N GLN A 142 -10.08 -0.07 -15.22
CA GLN A 142 -10.62 -1.43 -15.08
C GLN A 142 -12.14 -1.48 -15.32
N TYR A 143 -12.90 -0.49 -14.87
CA TYR A 143 -14.32 -0.34 -15.18
C TYR A 143 -14.54 -0.26 -16.69
N LEU A 144 -13.80 0.61 -17.39
CA LEU A 144 -13.89 0.79 -18.83
C LEU A 144 -13.48 -0.47 -19.60
N GLU A 145 -12.48 -1.20 -19.15
CA GLU A 145 -12.05 -2.47 -19.75
C GLU A 145 -13.13 -3.55 -19.60
N ILE A 146 -13.78 -3.66 -18.45
CA ILE A 146 -14.92 -4.58 -18.25
C ILE A 146 -16.06 -4.21 -19.17
N LYS A 147 -16.40 -2.92 -19.33
CA LYS A 147 -17.43 -2.46 -20.28
C LYS A 147 -17.05 -2.74 -21.74
N ALA A 148 -15.77 -2.82 -22.07
CA ALA A 148 -15.28 -3.23 -23.38
C ALA A 148 -15.24 -4.76 -23.58
N GLY A 149 -15.60 -5.55 -22.54
CA GLY A 149 -15.61 -7.02 -22.59
C GLY A 149 -14.32 -7.69 -22.10
N HIS A 150 -13.34 -6.91 -21.61
CA HIS A 150 -12.10 -7.42 -21.03
C HIS A 150 -12.30 -7.76 -19.55
N ILE A 151 -12.79 -8.96 -19.29
CA ILE A 151 -13.14 -9.42 -17.95
C ILE A 151 -11.89 -9.86 -17.19
N PRO A 152 -11.69 -9.43 -15.91
CA PRO A 152 -10.56 -9.88 -15.11
C PRO A 152 -10.68 -11.38 -14.77
N SER A 153 -9.53 -12.02 -14.55
CA SER A 153 -9.45 -13.47 -14.26
C SER A 153 -10.05 -13.87 -12.89
N VAL A 154 -10.21 -12.90 -11.99
CA VAL A 154 -10.83 -13.07 -10.67
C VAL A 154 -11.57 -11.77 -10.30
N PRO A 155 -12.68 -11.82 -9.58
CA PRO A 155 -13.33 -10.63 -9.06
C PRO A 155 -12.38 -9.85 -8.13
N LEU A 156 -12.52 -8.51 -8.11
CA LEU A 156 -11.68 -7.59 -7.37
C LEU A 156 -12.50 -6.80 -6.35
N VAL A 157 -12.07 -6.79 -5.09
CA VAL A 157 -12.60 -5.87 -4.06
C VAL A 157 -11.49 -4.92 -3.65
N SER A 158 -11.65 -3.65 -4.02
CA SER A 158 -10.70 -2.58 -3.67
C SER A 158 -11.21 -1.81 -2.47
N ILE A 159 -10.45 -1.84 -1.37
CA ILE A 159 -10.86 -1.27 -0.08
C ILE A 159 -9.94 -0.10 0.26
N PHE A 160 -10.54 1.06 0.50
CA PHE A 160 -9.84 2.27 0.92
C PHE A 160 -10.15 2.60 2.39
N GLY A 161 -9.11 2.97 3.12
CA GLY A 161 -9.24 3.52 4.47
C GLY A 161 -8.44 4.81 4.57
N ALA A 162 -9.11 5.96 4.61
CA ALA A 162 -8.43 7.24 4.62
C ALA A 162 -9.19 8.31 5.41
N LYS A 163 -8.48 9.38 5.76
CA LYS A 163 -9.03 10.64 6.26
C LYS A 163 -8.25 11.78 5.62
N ALA A 164 -8.96 12.81 5.13
CA ALA A 164 -8.39 14.06 4.66
C ALA A 164 -8.32 15.09 5.79
N ALA A 165 -7.30 15.95 5.78
CA ALA A 165 -7.29 17.13 6.63
C ALA A 165 -8.44 18.07 6.21
N PRO A 166 -9.12 18.76 7.15
CA PRO A 166 -10.31 19.58 6.85
C PRO A 166 -10.08 20.65 5.78
N ALA A 167 -8.90 21.26 5.74
CA ALA A 167 -8.56 22.31 4.77
C ALA A 167 -8.00 21.78 3.44
N TYR A 168 -7.75 20.48 3.31
CA TYR A 168 -7.13 19.88 2.12
C TYR A 168 -8.21 19.55 1.06
N ILE A 169 -8.55 20.52 0.25
CA ILE A 169 -9.67 20.45 -0.71
C ILE A 169 -9.48 19.29 -1.70
N ILE A 170 -8.34 19.23 -2.41
CA ILE A 170 -8.11 18.20 -3.41
C ILE A 170 -8.11 16.77 -2.82
N ALA A 171 -7.70 16.61 -1.57
CA ALA A 171 -7.80 15.32 -0.87
C ALA A 171 -9.26 14.91 -0.66
N LYS A 172 -10.15 15.86 -0.42
CA LYS A 172 -11.59 15.60 -0.31
C LYS A 172 -12.20 15.29 -1.69
N ASP A 173 -11.71 15.93 -2.74
CA ASP A 173 -12.14 15.64 -4.12
C ASP A 173 -11.74 14.23 -4.56
N ILE A 174 -10.56 13.75 -4.14
CA ILE A 174 -10.14 12.35 -4.36
C ILE A 174 -11.06 11.37 -3.63
N ILE A 175 -11.43 11.66 -2.37
CA ILE A 175 -12.41 10.85 -1.63
C ILE A 175 -13.76 10.86 -2.36
N HIS A 176 -14.21 12.04 -2.79
CA HIS A 176 -15.46 12.19 -3.53
C HIS A 176 -15.44 11.37 -4.82
N GLY A 177 -14.36 11.42 -5.59
CA GLY A 177 -14.19 10.59 -6.80
C GLY A 177 -14.26 9.09 -6.53
N LEU A 178 -13.63 8.62 -5.43
CA LEU A 178 -13.71 7.21 -5.01
C LEU A 178 -15.13 6.81 -4.60
N LEU A 179 -15.82 7.64 -3.82
CA LEU A 179 -17.21 7.38 -3.40
C LEU A 179 -18.17 7.40 -4.59
N THR A 180 -17.99 8.34 -5.52
CA THR A 180 -18.78 8.41 -6.74
C THR A 180 -18.57 7.18 -7.61
N LEU A 181 -17.32 6.77 -7.83
CA LEU A 181 -17.01 5.57 -8.61
C LEU A 181 -17.58 4.30 -7.94
N SER A 182 -17.58 4.23 -6.61
CA SER A 182 -18.21 3.12 -5.87
C SER A 182 -19.69 2.99 -6.24
N GLN A 183 -20.42 4.12 -6.29
CA GLN A 183 -21.84 4.13 -6.68
C GLN A 183 -22.05 3.79 -8.16
N VAL A 184 -21.19 4.29 -9.04
CA VAL A 184 -21.23 3.92 -10.47
C VAL A 184 -21.09 2.41 -10.65
N ILE A 185 -20.09 1.80 -9.98
CA ILE A 185 -19.84 0.35 -10.05
C ILE A 185 -21.05 -0.45 -9.48
N GLU A 186 -21.54 -0.04 -8.30
CA GLU A 186 -22.65 -0.73 -7.63
C GLU A 186 -23.93 -0.76 -8.49
N ASN A 187 -24.18 0.33 -9.23
CA ASN A 187 -25.37 0.47 -10.06
C ASN A 187 -25.17 -0.07 -11.50
N ASP A 188 -24.01 -0.62 -11.84
CA ASP A 188 -23.75 -1.26 -13.15
C ASP A 188 -23.68 -2.79 -13.00
N PRO A 189 -24.75 -3.54 -13.39
CA PRO A 189 -24.82 -4.99 -13.21
C PRO A 189 -23.82 -5.77 -14.09
N GLU A 190 -23.23 -5.17 -15.12
CA GLU A 190 -22.18 -5.79 -15.91
C GLU A 190 -20.84 -5.77 -15.17
N VAL A 191 -20.59 -4.71 -14.40
CA VAL A 191 -19.32 -4.46 -13.71
C VAL A 191 -19.33 -4.94 -12.26
N SER A 192 -20.44 -4.74 -11.52
CA SER A 192 -20.50 -5.00 -10.07
C SER A 192 -20.23 -6.45 -9.65
N LYS A 193 -20.42 -7.40 -10.55
CA LYS A 193 -20.07 -8.82 -10.32
C LYS A 193 -18.57 -9.10 -10.42
N TRP A 194 -17.80 -8.20 -11.03
CA TRP A 194 -16.37 -8.36 -11.26
C TRP A 194 -15.50 -7.42 -10.43
N MET A 195 -16.06 -6.30 -10.02
CA MET A 195 -15.33 -5.38 -9.14
C MET A 195 -16.26 -4.69 -8.15
N GLN A 196 -15.73 -4.44 -6.97
CA GLN A 196 -16.37 -3.65 -5.93
C GLN A 196 -15.35 -2.64 -5.38
N LEU A 197 -15.82 -1.45 -5.05
CA LEU A 197 -15.03 -0.40 -4.42
C LEU A 197 -15.67 -0.03 -3.10
N VAL A 198 -14.91 -0.18 -2.01
CA VAL A 198 -15.37 0.12 -0.65
C VAL A 198 -14.50 1.18 -0.01
N PHE A 199 -15.10 2.25 0.47
CA PHE A 199 -14.43 3.25 1.28
C PHE A 199 -14.85 3.09 2.74
N VAL A 200 -13.91 2.71 3.61
CA VAL A 200 -14.19 2.44 5.03
C VAL A 200 -14.37 3.75 5.79
N GLU A 201 -15.58 3.94 6.33
CA GLU A 201 -15.92 5.12 7.11
C GLU A 201 -15.12 5.21 8.40
N ASN A 202 -14.74 6.45 8.73
CA ASN A 202 -14.03 6.76 9.98
C ASN A 202 -12.83 5.83 10.26
N TYR A 203 -12.01 5.59 9.21
CA TYR A 203 -10.83 4.74 9.33
C TYR A 203 -9.99 5.08 10.57
N ASN A 204 -9.68 4.06 11.36
CA ASN A 204 -8.95 4.15 12.63
C ASN A 204 -8.22 2.83 12.91
N VAL A 205 -7.54 2.76 14.07
CA VAL A 205 -6.77 1.55 14.45
C VAL A 205 -7.64 0.28 14.51
N SER A 206 -8.88 0.38 15.01
CA SER A 206 -9.78 -0.79 15.07
C SER A 206 -10.20 -1.28 13.67
N ALA A 207 -10.44 -0.35 12.73
CA ALA A 207 -10.67 -0.70 11.33
C ALA A 207 -9.41 -1.34 10.71
N ALA A 208 -8.24 -0.80 10.99
CA ALA A 208 -6.97 -1.35 10.51
C ALA A 208 -6.73 -2.78 11.02
N GLU A 209 -7.07 -3.09 12.27
CA GLU A 209 -6.96 -4.43 12.86
C GLU A 209 -7.84 -5.46 12.11
N MET A 210 -8.93 -5.04 11.47
CA MET A 210 -9.78 -5.89 10.64
C MET A 210 -9.30 -5.97 9.18
N MET A 211 -8.87 -4.83 8.62
CA MET A 211 -8.50 -4.74 7.20
C MET A 211 -7.16 -5.42 6.89
N ILE A 212 -6.16 -5.27 7.77
CA ILE A 212 -4.80 -5.75 7.52
C ILE A 212 -4.72 -7.27 7.37
N PRO A 213 -5.31 -8.10 8.26
CA PRO A 213 -5.28 -9.55 8.10
C PRO A 213 -5.99 -10.07 6.84
N ALA A 214 -7.02 -9.36 6.38
CA ALA A 214 -7.83 -9.76 5.23
C ALA A 214 -7.23 -9.38 3.86
N CYS A 215 -6.15 -8.61 3.82
CA CYS A 215 -5.55 -8.09 2.60
C CYS A 215 -4.77 -9.16 1.83
N ASP A 216 -5.00 -9.26 0.52
CA ASP A 216 -4.16 -10.07 -0.38
C ASP A 216 -3.05 -9.22 -1.00
N LEU A 217 -3.38 -8.01 -1.48
CA LEU A 217 -2.45 -7.10 -2.11
C LEU A 217 -2.50 -5.71 -1.45
N SER A 218 -1.39 -5.33 -0.84
CA SER A 218 -1.22 -4.06 -0.13
C SER A 218 -0.73 -2.97 -1.07
N GLU A 219 -1.48 -1.88 -1.18
CA GLU A 219 -1.18 -0.74 -2.06
C GLU A 219 -0.25 0.27 -1.36
N GLN A 220 1.02 0.29 -1.76
CA GLN A 220 2.08 1.12 -1.19
C GLN A 220 2.71 2.00 -2.28
N ILE A 221 1.87 2.79 -2.95
CA ILE A 221 2.12 3.44 -4.23
C ILE A 221 2.48 4.92 -4.15
N SER A 222 3.09 5.37 -3.06
CA SER A 222 3.58 6.75 -2.92
C SER A 222 4.53 7.12 -4.06
N LEU A 223 4.62 8.42 -4.38
CA LEU A 223 5.65 8.88 -5.30
C LEU A 223 7.03 8.63 -4.69
N ALA A 224 7.91 7.97 -5.41
CA ALA A 224 9.26 7.66 -4.93
C ALA A 224 9.97 8.94 -4.44
N SER A 225 10.66 8.85 -3.31
CA SER A 225 11.29 9.93 -2.54
C SER A 225 10.36 10.71 -1.58
N LYS A 226 9.06 10.45 -1.51
CA LYS A 226 8.13 11.25 -0.69
C LYS A 226 7.67 10.57 0.60
N GLU A 227 7.59 9.24 0.65
CA GLU A 227 7.29 8.51 1.89
C GLU A 227 8.57 8.25 2.67
N ALA A 228 8.69 8.81 3.88
CA ALA A 228 9.89 8.65 4.69
C ALA A 228 10.16 7.18 5.09
N SER A 229 9.13 6.42 5.39
CA SER A 229 9.20 5.00 5.72
C SER A 229 7.88 4.30 5.39
N GLY A 230 6.78 4.78 5.95
CA GLY A 230 5.58 4.00 6.10
C GLY A 230 5.73 2.97 7.24
N THR A 231 4.60 2.56 7.81
CA THR A 231 4.51 1.43 8.74
C THR A 231 3.33 0.52 8.40
N GLY A 232 2.43 0.99 7.54
CA GLY A 232 1.34 0.17 7.00
C GLY A 232 1.88 -1.00 6.19
N ASN A 233 2.85 -0.75 5.31
CA ASN A 233 3.55 -1.77 4.52
C ASN A 233 4.07 -2.94 5.38
N MET A 234 4.74 -2.64 6.50
CA MET A 234 5.25 -3.64 7.44
C MET A 234 4.13 -4.48 8.08
N LYS A 235 2.99 -3.83 8.43
CA LYS A 235 1.82 -4.50 9.04
C LYS A 235 1.14 -5.45 8.06
N PHE A 236 0.99 -5.03 6.82
CA PHE A 236 0.44 -5.85 5.75
C PHE A 236 1.36 -7.04 5.44
N MET A 237 2.68 -6.81 5.29
CA MET A 237 3.68 -7.84 5.11
C MET A 237 3.64 -8.90 6.23
N LEU A 238 3.60 -8.47 7.49
CA LEU A 238 3.52 -9.36 8.67
C LEU A 238 2.26 -10.23 8.68
N ASN A 239 1.18 -9.78 8.03
CA ASN A 239 -0.06 -10.51 7.86
C ASN A 239 -0.19 -11.20 6.49
N GLY A 240 0.93 -11.30 5.77
CA GLY A 240 1.04 -12.07 4.53
C GLY A 240 0.42 -11.43 3.29
N ALA A 241 0.11 -10.12 3.32
CA ALA A 241 -0.25 -9.43 2.09
C ALA A 241 1.00 -9.16 1.26
N LEU A 242 0.94 -9.44 -0.04
CA LEU A 242 1.98 -9.03 -0.96
C LEU A 242 1.90 -7.51 -1.19
N THR A 243 3.05 -6.88 -1.34
CA THR A 243 3.10 -5.43 -1.60
C THR A 243 3.11 -5.15 -3.09
N LEU A 244 2.19 -4.29 -3.54
CA LEU A 244 2.29 -3.57 -4.81
C LEU A 244 2.72 -2.13 -4.49
N GLY A 245 3.91 -1.74 -4.92
CA GLY A 245 4.46 -0.47 -4.50
C GLY A 245 5.57 0.09 -5.38
N THR A 246 6.00 1.27 -5.02
CA THR A 246 7.19 1.94 -5.58
C THR A 246 8.39 1.69 -4.69
N MET A 247 9.60 1.89 -5.22
CA MET A 247 10.85 1.86 -4.44
C MET A 247 10.97 3.15 -3.63
N ASP A 248 10.17 3.22 -2.54
CA ASP A 248 10.05 4.38 -1.66
C ASP A 248 9.87 3.94 -0.20
N GLY A 249 10.40 4.72 0.73
CA GLY A 249 10.33 4.42 2.16
C GLY A 249 10.85 3.01 2.47
N ALA A 250 10.20 2.32 3.40
CA ALA A 250 10.55 0.97 3.80
C ALA A 250 10.16 -0.12 2.78
N ASN A 251 9.51 0.22 1.64
CA ASN A 251 9.32 -0.76 0.56
C ASN A 251 10.66 -1.23 -0.01
N VAL A 252 11.72 -0.42 0.11
CA VAL A 252 13.09 -0.80 -0.31
C VAL A 252 13.56 -1.98 0.53
N GLU A 253 13.54 -1.85 1.85
CA GLU A 253 13.94 -2.92 2.77
C GLU A 253 13.02 -4.14 2.69
N ILE A 254 11.71 -3.95 2.44
CA ILE A 254 10.79 -5.06 2.19
C ILE A 254 11.21 -5.82 0.93
N SER A 255 11.47 -5.10 -0.18
CA SER A 255 11.91 -5.71 -1.45
C SER A 255 13.22 -6.48 -1.30
N GLU A 256 14.17 -5.93 -0.55
CA GLU A 256 15.45 -6.60 -0.26
C GLU A 256 15.24 -7.86 0.58
N ALA A 257 14.33 -7.83 1.56
CA ALA A 257 14.07 -8.95 2.45
C ALA A 257 13.36 -10.12 1.74
N VAL A 258 12.34 -9.83 0.93
CA VAL A 258 11.51 -10.89 0.32
C VAL A 258 12.00 -11.33 -1.07
N GLY A 259 12.83 -10.52 -1.74
CA GLY A 259 13.24 -10.74 -3.13
C GLY A 259 12.17 -10.35 -4.16
N ASN A 260 12.62 -10.14 -5.39
CA ASN A 260 11.80 -9.55 -6.47
C ASN A 260 10.56 -10.38 -6.85
N ASP A 261 10.60 -11.69 -6.63
CA ASP A 261 9.50 -12.59 -6.98
C ASP A 261 8.33 -12.52 -5.97
N ASN A 262 8.55 -11.94 -4.80
CA ASN A 262 7.59 -11.90 -3.69
C ASN A 262 7.02 -10.51 -3.42
N ILE A 263 7.22 -9.58 -4.36
CA ILE A 263 6.75 -8.18 -4.30
C ILE A 263 6.46 -7.70 -5.73
N TYR A 264 5.58 -6.72 -5.88
CA TYR A 264 5.28 -6.09 -7.17
C TYR A 264 5.76 -4.64 -7.15
N ILE A 265 6.90 -4.38 -7.78
CA ILE A 265 7.50 -3.03 -7.87
C ILE A 265 7.21 -2.42 -9.24
N PHE A 266 6.86 -1.13 -9.26
CA PHE A 266 6.63 -0.34 -10.47
C PHE A 266 7.10 1.11 -10.30
N GLY A 267 7.08 1.84 -11.39
CA GLY A 267 7.23 3.29 -11.44
C GLY A 267 8.66 3.78 -11.39
N GLN A 268 8.79 5.10 -11.30
CA GLN A 268 10.06 5.81 -11.33
C GLN A 268 10.86 5.59 -10.04
N SER A 269 12.19 5.59 -10.16
CA SER A 269 13.09 5.63 -9.01
C SER A 269 13.09 7.03 -8.36
N SER A 270 13.49 7.10 -7.08
CA SER A 270 13.66 8.36 -6.36
C SER A 270 14.60 9.33 -7.06
N LYS A 271 15.69 8.83 -7.70
CA LYS A 271 16.63 9.65 -8.47
C LYS A 271 15.95 10.28 -9.69
N GLN A 272 15.15 9.54 -10.43
CA GLN A 272 14.40 10.07 -11.58
C GLN A 272 13.41 11.15 -11.17
N VAL A 273 12.67 10.92 -10.08
CA VAL A 273 11.71 11.88 -9.54
C VAL A 273 12.40 13.17 -9.09
N ILE A 274 13.48 13.05 -8.30
CA ILE A 274 14.25 14.21 -7.82
C ILE A 274 14.84 14.99 -9.01
N HIS A 275 15.41 14.30 -9.99
CA HIS A 275 15.94 14.94 -11.20
C HIS A 275 14.84 15.70 -11.97
N ARG A 276 13.67 15.12 -12.16
CA ARG A 276 12.55 15.76 -12.86
C ARG A 276 12.05 17.02 -12.15
N TYR A 277 11.97 16.99 -10.81
CA TYR A 277 11.66 18.20 -10.03
C TYR A 277 12.75 19.29 -10.20
N ALA A 278 14.00 18.90 -10.20
CA ALA A 278 15.12 19.84 -10.36
C ALA A 278 15.18 20.44 -11.78
N ALA A 279 14.89 19.64 -12.80
CA ALA A 279 14.84 20.08 -14.20
C ALA A 279 13.63 20.99 -14.50
N GLY A 280 12.50 20.80 -13.78
CA GLY A 280 11.28 21.57 -14.00
C GLY A 280 10.62 21.33 -15.37
N ASP A 281 10.88 20.16 -15.98
CA ASP A 281 10.47 19.80 -17.33
C ASP A 281 9.20 18.94 -17.39
N TYR A 282 8.54 18.72 -16.25
CA TYR A 282 7.32 17.93 -16.17
C TYR A 282 6.09 18.77 -16.60
N CYS A 283 5.38 18.29 -17.61
CA CYS A 283 4.10 18.81 -18.04
C CYS A 283 3.06 17.69 -17.99
N SER A 284 2.11 17.74 -17.08
CA SER A 284 1.08 16.70 -16.91
C SER A 284 0.19 16.56 -18.15
N ARG A 285 -0.09 17.67 -18.83
CA ARG A 285 -0.92 17.69 -20.06
C ARG A 285 -0.31 16.84 -21.17
N ASP A 286 1.00 16.84 -21.34
CA ASP A 286 1.67 16.05 -22.38
C ASP A 286 1.46 14.54 -22.14
N TRP A 287 1.45 14.09 -20.88
CA TRP A 287 1.16 12.71 -20.52
C TRP A 287 -0.31 12.35 -20.74
N TYR A 288 -1.21 13.26 -20.36
CA TYR A 288 -2.65 13.09 -20.59
C TYR A 288 -2.97 12.97 -22.08
N GLU A 289 -2.36 13.79 -22.94
CA GLU A 289 -2.59 13.78 -24.39
C GLU A 289 -1.94 12.59 -25.11
N ALA A 290 -0.79 12.11 -24.59
CA ALA A 290 -0.02 11.05 -25.23
C ALA A 290 -0.58 9.64 -25.00
N ASP A 291 -1.33 9.40 -23.92
CA ASP A 291 -1.79 8.08 -23.52
C ASP A 291 -3.32 7.95 -23.62
N PRO A 292 -3.84 7.20 -24.61
CA PRO A 292 -5.29 7.06 -24.79
C PRO A 292 -6.02 6.41 -23.61
N ASN A 293 -5.39 5.51 -22.86
CA ASN A 293 -6.02 4.86 -21.71
C ASN A 293 -6.09 5.81 -20.51
N LEU A 294 -5.02 6.55 -20.29
CA LEU A 294 -4.97 7.59 -19.26
C LEU A 294 -5.96 8.72 -19.59
N HIS A 295 -5.99 9.16 -20.84
CA HIS A 295 -6.95 10.16 -21.35
C HIS A 295 -8.38 9.74 -21.03
N ARG A 296 -8.79 8.53 -21.46
CA ARG A 296 -10.14 7.99 -21.18
C ARG A 296 -10.45 7.91 -19.69
N ALA A 297 -9.48 7.49 -18.88
CA ALA A 297 -9.68 7.36 -17.44
C ALA A 297 -9.88 8.74 -16.76
N ILE A 298 -9.13 9.75 -17.17
CA ILE A 298 -9.24 11.11 -16.64
C ILE A 298 -10.55 11.78 -17.11
N ASP A 299 -10.92 11.61 -18.38
CA ASP A 299 -12.16 12.17 -18.92
C ASP A 299 -13.41 11.54 -18.30
N PHE A 300 -13.33 10.27 -17.92
CA PHE A 300 -14.42 9.59 -17.23
C PHE A 300 -14.79 10.25 -15.90
N LEU A 301 -13.87 10.95 -15.23
CA LEU A 301 -14.15 11.66 -13.98
C LEU A 301 -15.30 12.67 -14.12
N THR A 302 -15.44 13.30 -15.29
CA THR A 302 -16.53 14.24 -15.62
C THR A 302 -17.48 13.67 -16.65
N GLY A 303 -17.42 12.36 -16.89
CA GLY A 303 -18.33 11.64 -17.77
C GLY A 303 -19.74 11.50 -17.16
N LYS A 304 -20.70 11.14 -18.01
CA LYS A 304 -22.12 11.03 -17.65
C LYS A 304 -22.35 10.08 -16.46
N GLU A 305 -21.63 8.97 -16.40
CA GLU A 305 -21.76 7.97 -15.35
C GLU A 305 -21.36 8.54 -13.98
N MET A 306 -20.20 9.21 -13.92
CA MET A 306 -19.73 9.85 -12.70
C MET A 306 -20.64 11.01 -12.27
N LEU A 307 -21.07 11.86 -13.22
CA LEU A 307 -21.96 13.00 -12.94
C LEU A 307 -23.38 12.58 -12.54
N SER A 308 -23.76 11.32 -12.78
CA SER A 308 -25.07 10.81 -12.29
C SER A 308 -25.11 10.61 -10.77
N PHE A 309 -23.96 10.51 -10.11
CA PHE A 309 -23.84 10.24 -8.69
C PHE A 309 -22.98 11.26 -7.93
N GLY A 310 -22.06 11.95 -8.62
CA GLY A 310 -21.09 12.87 -8.05
C GLY A 310 -21.39 14.34 -8.30
N ASP A 311 -20.81 15.18 -7.46
CA ASP A 311 -20.84 16.63 -7.63
C ASP A 311 -19.84 17.06 -8.71
N GLU A 312 -20.32 17.79 -9.71
CA GLU A 312 -19.55 18.24 -10.87
C GLU A 312 -18.35 19.12 -10.47
N GLU A 313 -18.50 20.01 -9.50
CA GLU A 313 -17.45 20.95 -9.09
C GLU A 313 -16.25 20.17 -8.52
N HIS A 314 -16.51 19.18 -7.66
CA HIS A 314 -15.48 18.33 -7.05
C HIS A 314 -14.75 17.48 -8.09
N LEU A 315 -15.51 16.82 -8.97
CA LEU A 315 -14.94 15.94 -10.02
C LEU A 315 -14.12 16.74 -11.03
N LYS A 316 -14.65 17.90 -11.46
CA LYS A 316 -13.97 18.79 -12.42
C LYS A 316 -12.69 19.41 -11.82
N ARG A 317 -12.69 19.74 -10.54
CA ARG A 317 -11.50 20.24 -9.85
C ARG A 317 -10.42 19.17 -9.79
N LEU A 318 -10.79 17.92 -9.47
CA LEU A 318 -9.85 16.78 -9.50
C LEU A 318 -9.29 16.54 -10.91
N GLN A 319 -10.14 16.54 -11.93
CA GLN A 319 -9.73 16.40 -13.35
C GLN A 319 -8.74 17.50 -13.74
N ASN A 320 -9.07 18.75 -13.44
CA ASN A 320 -8.21 19.90 -13.73
C ASN A 320 -6.87 19.85 -13.00
N GLU A 321 -6.84 19.36 -11.76
CA GLU A 321 -5.59 19.18 -11.00
C GLU A 321 -4.69 18.14 -11.67
N LEU A 322 -5.25 17.02 -12.10
CA LEU A 322 -4.50 15.97 -12.80
C LEU A 322 -3.95 16.45 -14.16
N ILE A 323 -4.77 17.15 -14.98
CA ILE A 323 -4.37 17.63 -16.31
C ILE A 323 -3.41 18.83 -16.20
N GLY A 324 -3.64 19.72 -15.25
CA GLY A 324 -2.96 21.02 -15.20
C GLY A 324 -1.72 21.09 -14.34
N LYS A 325 -1.60 20.21 -13.33
CA LYS A 325 -0.53 20.27 -12.34
C LYS A 325 0.12 18.93 -12.07
N ASP A 326 -0.69 17.93 -11.64
CA ASP A 326 -0.23 16.62 -11.19
C ASP A 326 1.10 16.68 -10.43
N TRP A 327 1.15 17.51 -9.40
CA TRP A 327 2.38 17.84 -8.65
C TRP A 327 3.14 16.60 -8.18
N PHE A 328 2.43 15.49 -7.94
CA PHE A 328 3.02 14.24 -7.49
C PHE A 328 3.18 13.19 -8.59
N GLN A 329 3.30 13.64 -9.85
CA GLN A 329 3.68 12.82 -11.00
C GLN A 329 2.92 11.49 -11.05
N THR A 330 1.59 11.56 -10.91
CA THR A 330 0.67 10.42 -10.98
C THR A 330 0.66 9.82 -12.39
N LEU A 331 0.59 10.70 -13.40
CA LEU A 331 0.37 10.31 -14.78
C LEU A 331 1.54 9.52 -15.39
N PRO A 332 2.82 9.87 -15.14
CA PRO A 332 3.96 9.11 -15.66
C PRO A 332 4.03 7.66 -15.20
N ASP A 333 3.49 7.35 -14.02
CA ASP A 333 3.54 6.00 -13.46
C ASP A 333 2.28 5.17 -13.77
N PHE A 334 1.26 5.75 -14.42
CA PHE A 334 -0.04 5.11 -14.63
C PHE A 334 0.07 3.76 -15.36
N ASN A 335 0.71 3.71 -16.52
CA ASN A 335 0.82 2.48 -17.30
C ASN A 335 1.63 1.41 -16.56
N ALA A 336 2.74 1.80 -15.92
CA ALA A 336 3.55 0.86 -15.15
C ALA A 336 2.75 0.27 -13.96
N TYR A 337 1.93 1.08 -13.32
CA TYR A 337 1.03 0.64 -12.27
C TYR A 337 -0.06 -0.30 -12.79
N VAL A 338 -0.73 0.06 -13.90
CA VAL A 338 -1.77 -0.78 -14.53
C VAL A 338 -1.21 -2.15 -14.85
N VAL A 339 -0.09 -2.22 -15.58
CA VAL A 339 0.56 -3.48 -15.98
C VAL A 339 0.91 -4.32 -14.74
N ARG A 340 1.50 -3.71 -13.72
CA ARG A 340 1.97 -4.45 -12.55
C ARG A 340 0.82 -4.95 -11.68
N LYS A 341 -0.25 -4.16 -11.55
CA LYS A 341 -1.45 -4.57 -10.81
C LYS A 341 -2.22 -5.67 -11.54
N GLN A 342 -2.36 -5.57 -12.86
CA GLN A 342 -2.97 -6.62 -13.67
C GLN A 342 -2.17 -7.93 -13.59
N GLN A 343 -0.83 -7.86 -13.57
CA GLN A 343 0.00 -9.03 -13.33
C GLN A 343 -0.28 -9.66 -11.97
N ALA A 344 -0.38 -8.86 -10.90
CA ALA A 344 -0.69 -9.38 -9.58
C ALA A 344 -2.07 -10.08 -9.52
N ILE A 345 -3.07 -9.51 -10.19
CA ILE A 345 -4.41 -10.10 -10.31
C ILE A 345 -4.36 -11.44 -11.08
N ALA A 346 -3.60 -11.47 -12.18
CA ALA A 346 -3.44 -12.69 -12.97
C ALA A 346 -2.68 -13.79 -12.20
N ASP A 347 -1.60 -13.46 -11.51
CA ASP A 347 -0.82 -14.39 -10.69
C ASP A 347 -1.68 -14.96 -9.55
N TYR A 348 -2.48 -14.12 -8.90
CA TYR A 348 -3.42 -14.53 -7.84
C TYR A 348 -4.45 -15.54 -8.36
N ALA A 349 -5.00 -15.31 -9.55
CA ALA A 349 -5.98 -16.20 -10.15
C ALA A 349 -5.40 -17.53 -10.67
N ALA A 350 -4.16 -17.50 -11.16
CA ALA A 350 -3.55 -18.62 -11.85
C ALA A 350 -3.03 -19.71 -10.89
N ASP A 351 -2.47 -19.34 -9.73
CA ASP A 351 -1.79 -20.27 -8.84
C ASP A 351 -1.88 -19.85 -7.37
N GLN A 352 -2.93 -20.35 -6.70
CA GLN A 352 -3.19 -20.07 -5.27
C GLN A 352 -2.15 -20.70 -4.33
N GLU A 353 -1.54 -21.81 -4.72
CA GLU A 353 -0.47 -22.43 -3.93
C GLU A 353 0.78 -21.55 -3.95
N ASN A 354 1.20 -21.09 -5.14
CA ASN A 354 2.31 -20.17 -5.25
C ASN A 354 2.02 -18.82 -4.59
N TRP A 355 0.78 -18.32 -4.65
CA TRP A 355 0.39 -17.12 -3.89
C TRP A 355 0.56 -17.32 -2.39
N SER A 356 0.13 -18.45 -1.85
CA SER A 356 0.30 -18.81 -0.43
C SER A 356 1.76 -18.96 -0.03
N ARG A 357 2.60 -19.54 -0.92
CA ARG A 357 4.06 -19.61 -0.74
C ARG A 357 4.66 -18.22 -0.59
N ARG A 358 4.33 -17.30 -1.50
CA ARG A 358 4.80 -15.90 -1.45
C ARG A 358 4.28 -15.17 -0.20
N THR A 359 3.04 -15.45 0.20
CA THR A 359 2.45 -14.99 1.47
C THR A 359 3.29 -15.42 2.67
N LEU A 360 3.65 -16.71 2.75
CA LEU A 360 4.46 -17.26 3.84
C LEU A 360 5.87 -16.67 3.87
N ILE A 361 6.50 -16.45 2.70
CA ILE A 361 7.80 -15.78 2.60
C ILE A 361 7.73 -14.36 3.16
N ASN A 362 6.68 -13.59 2.82
CA ASN A 362 6.48 -12.24 3.35
C ASN A 362 6.34 -12.25 4.89
N ILE A 363 5.58 -13.19 5.45
CA ILE A 363 5.46 -13.35 6.91
C ILE A 363 6.82 -13.68 7.54
N ALA A 364 7.54 -14.64 6.97
CA ALA A 364 8.84 -15.10 7.48
C ALA A 364 9.88 -13.99 7.54
N GLU A 365 9.92 -13.13 6.53
CA GLU A 365 10.89 -12.03 6.43
C GLU A 365 10.46 -10.76 7.17
N ALA A 366 9.22 -10.70 7.73
CA ALA A 366 8.73 -9.52 8.44
C ALA A 366 9.42 -9.27 9.79
N GLY A 367 10.20 -10.21 10.30
CA GLY A 367 10.85 -10.12 11.62
C GLY A 367 11.71 -8.86 11.81
N PHE A 368 12.41 -8.43 10.75
CA PHE A 368 13.20 -7.20 10.75
C PHE A 368 12.38 -5.96 11.15
N PHE A 369 11.10 -5.92 10.83
CA PHE A 369 10.24 -4.76 11.09
C PHE A 369 9.62 -4.76 12.50
N SER A 370 10.18 -5.49 13.46
CA SER A 370 9.80 -5.41 14.86
C SER A 370 10.20 -4.07 15.50
N SER A 371 9.27 -3.44 16.23
CA SER A 371 9.61 -2.26 17.04
C SER A 371 10.63 -2.57 18.14
N ASP A 372 10.69 -3.81 18.59
CA ASP A 372 11.64 -4.22 19.64
C ASP A 372 13.07 -4.15 19.08
N ARG A 373 13.31 -4.57 17.81
CA ARG A 373 14.59 -4.34 17.11
C ARG A 373 14.90 -2.84 16.99
N THR A 374 13.94 -2.03 16.54
CA THR A 374 14.14 -0.59 16.35
C THR A 374 14.54 0.08 17.67
N ILE A 375 13.85 -0.22 18.76
CA ILE A 375 14.17 0.35 20.09
C ILE A 375 15.54 -0.13 20.59
N ALA A 376 15.90 -1.39 20.37
CA ALA A 376 17.23 -1.89 20.71
C ALA A 376 18.34 -1.14 19.95
N GLU A 377 18.15 -0.84 18.66
CA GLU A 377 19.10 -0.04 17.88
C GLU A 377 19.20 1.40 18.40
N TYR A 378 18.08 2.03 18.79
CA TYR A 378 18.12 3.35 19.43
C TYR A 378 18.90 3.31 20.76
N ASP A 379 18.68 2.26 21.58
CA ASP A 379 19.38 2.14 22.84
C ASP A 379 20.88 1.89 22.66
N ASN A 380 21.24 0.95 21.81
CA ASN A 380 22.64 0.60 21.55
C ASN A 380 23.45 1.75 20.94
N ASP A 381 22.87 2.50 20.00
CA ASP A 381 23.62 3.45 19.19
C ASP A 381 23.48 4.91 19.67
N ILE A 382 22.42 5.23 20.43
CA ILE A 382 22.09 6.62 20.76
C ILE A 382 21.86 6.85 22.26
N TRP A 383 21.01 6.03 22.90
CA TRP A 383 20.59 6.32 24.28
C TRP A 383 21.51 5.73 25.34
N HIS A 384 22.10 4.55 25.09
CA HIS A 384 23.03 3.85 25.99
C HIS A 384 22.47 3.65 27.41
N LEU A 385 21.20 3.22 27.51
CA LEU A 385 20.51 3.03 28.80
C LEU A 385 20.97 1.79 29.54
N GLY A 386 21.74 0.89 28.92
CA GLY A 386 22.38 -0.25 29.56
C GLY A 386 21.42 -1.34 30.02
N LYS A 387 20.38 -1.63 29.26
CA LYS A 387 19.45 -2.74 29.51
C LYS A 387 19.82 -4.00 28.77
#